data_27972745ed2559ae2fbc80f0df19b6a6
#
_entry.id   27972745ed2559ae2fbc80f0df19b6a6
#
_cell.length_a   1.000
_cell.length_b   1.000
_cell.length_c   1.000
_cell.angle_alpha   90.00
_cell.angle_beta   90.00
_cell.angle_gamma   90.00
#
_symmetry.space_group_name_H-M   'P 1'
#
loop_
_entity.id
_entity.type
_entity.pdbx_description
1 polymer ?
#
loop_
_entity_poly.entity_id
_entity_poly.type
_entity_poly.pdbx_seq_one_letter_code
_entity_poly.pdbx_strand_id
1 'polypeptide(L)'
;VTHKPSQYAKNITLRYPMKSTFKGNKIRICLDNFTGKEGVVFDSITIGRVISGRDLDPTSIVDITFNGSKGLHLDVGEQCYSDPLDFKVHEQETIAISFYLKEFTHLRCGVYTQGPLSTGYFGEGDFSHAGIMDHASSMKTPWVFFLSEVAVLTEPEYKVITCYGDSITSQDWPDYLQKLMWENNKKVSVVRKAVSGTRILRQYSCIQYEAYGLKGDYRFGHEMHVAGSDTLIILQGINDIIHPVGVEKNEFRPWQDLPSSQELIEGLRKYVKHAKSLGMKVYIGTLIPIEGWRTYAYFRENLRNEVNEWIRTTDEIDGVIDFDKDIC
;
A
#
# COMPACT_ATOMS: atom_id res chain seq x y z
N VAL A 1 -1.21 4.14 5.36
CA VAL A 1 -2.49 3.77 4.78
C VAL A 1 -3.29 5.01 4.45
N THR A 2 -3.70 5.16 3.22
CA THR A 2 -4.51 6.29 2.77
C THR A 2 -6.00 5.99 2.91
N HIS A 3 -6.83 6.86 2.42
CA HIS A 3 -8.26 6.72 2.48
C HIS A 3 -8.93 7.23 1.20
N LYS A 4 -10.05 6.66 0.88
CA LYS A 4 -10.99 7.20 -0.08
C LYS A 4 -11.79 8.32 0.61
N PRO A 5 -12.16 9.41 -0.09
CA PRO A 5 -13.08 10.41 0.46
C PRO A 5 -14.33 9.77 1.04
N SER A 6 -14.86 10.34 2.10
CA SER A 6 -15.95 9.82 2.94
C SER A 6 -16.97 8.98 2.21
N GLN A 7 -16.92 7.69 2.42
CA GLN A 7 -17.84 6.72 1.85
C GLN A 7 -18.26 5.74 2.93
N TYR A 8 -19.57 5.56 3.08
CA TYR A 8 -20.15 4.58 3.97
C TYR A 8 -20.66 3.39 3.17
N ALA A 9 -20.54 2.21 3.75
CA ALA A 9 -21.15 0.98 3.27
C ALA A 9 -21.89 0.28 4.42
N LYS A 10 -22.89 -0.50 4.07
CA LYS A 10 -23.68 -1.32 4.99
C LYS A 10 -24.05 -2.61 4.28
N ASN A 11 -24.08 -3.73 5.02
CA ASN A 11 -24.45 -5.03 4.47
C ASN A 11 -23.60 -5.37 3.23
N ILE A 12 -22.28 -5.28 3.36
CA ILE A 12 -21.34 -5.42 2.23
C ILE A 12 -20.28 -6.48 2.54
N THR A 13 -19.98 -7.31 1.57
CA THR A 13 -18.77 -8.15 1.57
C THR A 13 -17.69 -7.50 0.70
N LEU A 14 -16.50 -7.39 1.27
CA LEU A 14 -15.29 -7.03 0.55
C LEU A 14 -14.45 -8.30 0.35
N ARG A 15 -13.99 -8.55 -0.89
CA ARG A 15 -13.18 -9.72 -1.23
C ARG A 15 -11.96 -9.30 -2.03
N TYR A 16 -10.78 -9.71 -1.57
CA TYR A 16 -9.49 -9.32 -2.11
C TYR A 16 -8.69 -10.54 -2.62
N PRO A 17 -8.88 -10.95 -3.89
CA PRO A 17 -8.00 -11.91 -4.55
C PRO A 17 -6.59 -11.36 -4.70
N MET A 18 -5.59 -12.18 -4.38
CA MET A 18 -4.18 -11.84 -4.53
C MET A 18 -3.34 -13.10 -4.78
N LYS A 19 -2.24 -12.94 -5.52
CA LYS A 19 -1.26 -13.98 -5.71
C LYS A 19 -0.32 -14.07 -4.51
N SER A 20 -0.18 -15.26 -3.94
CA SER A 20 0.83 -15.51 -2.92
C SER A 20 2.23 -15.39 -3.52
N THR A 21 3.07 -14.62 -2.88
CA THR A 21 4.48 -14.47 -3.28
C THR A 21 5.36 -15.59 -2.75
N PHE A 22 4.91 -16.28 -1.71
CA PHE A 22 5.62 -17.37 -1.05
C PHE A 22 4.77 -18.63 -0.95
N LYS A 23 5.43 -19.77 -0.81
CA LYS A 23 4.82 -21.01 -0.31
C LYS A 23 4.92 -21.06 1.21
N GLY A 24 3.97 -21.68 1.88
CA GLY A 24 4.00 -21.88 3.32
C GLY A 24 2.79 -22.65 3.84
N ASN A 25 2.79 -22.94 5.14
CA ASN A 25 1.74 -23.75 5.77
C ASN A 25 0.87 -22.95 6.74
N LYS A 26 1.29 -21.76 7.10
CA LYS A 26 0.55 -20.88 8.01
C LYS A 26 0.44 -19.49 7.42
N ILE A 27 -0.72 -18.88 7.64
CA ILE A 27 -1.00 -17.50 7.23
C ILE A 27 -1.51 -16.73 8.45
N ARG A 28 -1.21 -15.47 8.50
CA ARG A 28 -1.90 -14.47 9.32
C ARG A 28 -2.14 -13.22 8.52
N ILE A 29 -3.17 -12.46 8.85
CA ILE A 29 -3.45 -11.18 8.24
C ILE A 29 -3.31 -10.07 9.27
N CYS A 30 -3.09 -8.85 8.78
CA CYS A 30 -3.18 -7.65 9.58
C CYS A 30 -4.31 -6.77 9.06
N LEU A 31 -5.23 -6.40 9.94
CA LEU A 31 -6.23 -5.38 9.70
C LEU A 31 -5.84 -4.08 10.40
N ASP A 32 -6.14 -2.96 9.76
CA ASP A 32 -5.61 -1.65 10.13
C ASP A 32 -6.69 -0.57 9.94
N ASN A 33 -6.95 0.19 11.00
CA ASN A 33 -7.83 1.35 11.01
C ASN A 33 -7.06 2.65 11.36
N PHE A 34 -5.77 2.73 11.01
CA PHE A 34 -4.87 3.83 11.34
C PHE A 34 -5.40 5.20 10.88
N THR A 35 -6.00 5.27 9.69
CA THR A 35 -6.56 6.52 9.16
C THR A 35 -8.06 6.65 9.39
N GLY A 36 -8.66 5.72 10.12
CA GLY A 36 -10.08 5.73 10.48
C GLY A 36 -10.49 6.94 11.30
N LYS A 37 -11.76 7.29 11.24
CA LYS A 37 -12.40 8.29 12.11
C LYS A 37 -13.46 7.66 13.01
N GLU A 38 -13.81 6.43 12.75
CA GLU A 38 -14.81 5.64 13.47
C GLU A 38 -14.28 4.23 13.66
N GLY A 39 -14.73 3.53 14.69
CA GLY A 39 -14.46 2.11 14.89
C GLY A 39 -15.09 1.28 13.77
N VAL A 40 -14.52 0.13 13.49
CA VAL A 40 -14.99 -0.81 12.46
C VAL A 40 -15.28 -2.16 13.10
N VAL A 41 -16.44 -2.73 12.76
CA VAL A 41 -16.84 -4.08 13.15
C VAL A 41 -16.77 -4.98 11.92
N PHE A 42 -15.95 -6.01 12.01
CA PHE A 42 -15.89 -7.09 11.04
C PHE A 42 -16.70 -8.26 11.60
N ASP A 43 -17.85 -8.55 11.01
CA ASP A 43 -18.74 -9.62 11.50
C ASP A 43 -18.22 -11.01 11.14
N SER A 44 -17.53 -11.13 10.01
CA SER A 44 -16.92 -12.37 9.53
C SER A 44 -15.70 -12.07 8.68
N ILE A 45 -14.66 -12.86 8.84
CA ILE A 45 -13.41 -12.75 8.08
C ILE A 45 -12.97 -14.16 7.67
N THR A 46 -12.75 -14.36 6.38
CA THR A 46 -12.39 -15.69 5.83
C THR A 46 -11.25 -15.60 4.82
N ILE A 47 -10.60 -16.74 4.59
CA ILE A 47 -9.67 -16.97 3.50
C ILE A 47 -10.15 -18.13 2.65
N GLY A 48 -9.93 -18.08 1.34
CA GLY A 48 -10.24 -19.18 0.43
C GLY A 48 -9.38 -19.15 -0.83
N ARG A 49 -9.34 -20.29 -1.55
CA ARG A 49 -8.65 -20.40 -2.84
C ARG A 49 -9.52 -19.87 -3.96
N VAL A 50 -8.95 -19.08 -4.83
CA VAL A 50 -9.67 -18.51 -5.98
C VAL A 50 -9.72 -19.52 -7.13
N ILE A 51 -10.91 -19.80 -7.63
CA ILE A 51 -11.14 -20.58 -8.85
C ILE A 51 -11.04 -19.63 -10.05
N SER A 52 -11.77 -18.51 -10.00
CA SER A 52 -11.81 -17.54 -11.09
C SER A 52 -12.32 -16.18 -10.60
N GLY A 53 -11.58 -15.11 -10.90
CA GLY A 53 -12.00 -13.76 -10.56
C GLY A 53 -12.31 -13.57 -9.08
N ARG A 54 -13.59 -13.49 -8.73
CA ARG A 54 -14.11 -13.33 -7.36
C ARG A 54 -14.61 -14.64 -6.73
N ASP A 55 -14.64 -15.75 -7.49
CA ASP A 55 -15.23 -17.01 -7.05
C ASP A 55 -14.16 -17.91 -6.42
N LEU A 56 -14.53 -18.50 -5.29
CA LEU A 56 -13.67 -19.34 -4.47
C LEU A 56 -14.11 -20.79 -4.54
N ASP A 57 -13.16 -21.70 -4.33
CA ASP A 57 -13.44 -23.08 -3.97
C ASP A 57 -14.13 -23.12 -2.60
N PRO A 58 -15.42 -23.50 -2.53
CA PRO A 58 -16.17 -23.49 -1.27
C PRO A 58 -15.58 -24.42 -0.22
N THR A 59 -14.86 -25.48 -0.64
CA THR A 59 -14.23 -26.44 0.26
C THR A 59 -12.96 -25.92 0.92
N SER A 60 -12.41 -24.81 0.38
CA SER A 60 -11.19 -24.18 0.87
C SER A 60 -11.43 -23.00 1.82
N ILE A 61 -12.69 -22.60 2.01
CA ILE A 61 -13.02 -21.42 2.81
C ILE A 61 -12.87 -21.75 4.31
N VAL A 62 -12.04 -20.94 4.99
CA VAL A 62 -11.74 -21.12 6.42
C VAL A 62 -11.88 -19.75 7.12
N ASP A 63 -12.45 -19.78 8.34
CA ASP A 63 -12.51 -18.60 9.20
C ASP A 63 -11.12 -18.16 9.65
N ILE A 64 -10.91 -16.85 9.65
CA ILE A 64 -9.76 -16.22 10.29
C ILE A 64 -10.23 -15.69 11.65
N THR A 65 -9.46 -15.99 12.70
CA THR A 65 -9.80 -15.58 14.06
C THR A 65 -8.85 -14.53 14.62
N PHE A 66 -9.33 -13.79 15.59
CA PHE A 66 -8.58 -12.81 16.36
C PHE A 66 -8.80 -13.10 17.84
N ASN A 67 -7.75 -13.54 18.55
CA ASN A 67 -7.84 -14.04 19.92
C ASN A 67 -8.94 -15.11 20.09
N GLY A 68 -9.05 -16.02 19.13
CA GLY A 68 -10.05 -17.09 19.10
C GLY A 68 -11.46 -16.69 18.64
N SER A 69 -11.71 -15.40 18.37
CA SER A 69 -13.00 -14.89 17.91
C SER A 69 -13.05 -14.74 16.38
N LYS A 70 -14.19 -15.06 15.76
CA LYS A 70 -14.38 -14.99 14.30
C LYS A 70 -14.64 -13.59 13.78
N GLY A 71 -15.10 -12.69 14.64
CA GLY A 71 -15.29 -11.27 14.36
C GLY A 71 -14.22 -10.41 15.02
N LEU A 72 -14.13 -9.16 14.61
CA LEU A 72 -13.19 -8.18 15.17
C LEU A 72 -13.85 -6.81 15.26
N HIS A 73 -13.71 -6.15 16.40
CA HIS A 73 -13.89 -4.70 16.51
C HIS A 73 -12.51 -4.05 16.53
N LEU A 74 -12.32 -3.02 15.71
CA LEU A 74 -11.06 -2.32 15.57
C LEU A 74 -11.31 -0.82 15.74
N ASP A 75 -10.79 -0.24 16.80
CA ASP A 75 -10.93 1.18 17.10
C ASP A 75 -10.13 2.08 16.15
N VAL A 76 -10.37 3.38 16.24
CA VAL A 76 -9.62 4.38 15.46
C VAL A 76 -8.14 4.35 15.83
N GLY A 77 -7.29 4.27 14.82
CA GLY A 77 -5.84 4.22 15.01
C GLY A 77 -5.27 2.84 15.34
N GLU A 78 -6.13 1.85 15.52
CA GLU A 78 -5.69 0.49 15.88
C GLU A 78 -5.29 -0.34 14.66
N GLN A 79 -4.42 -1.29 14.95
CA GLN A 79 -3.97 -2.35 14.04
C GLN A 79 -3.99 -3.67 14.79
N CYS A 80 -4.49 -4.72 14.16
CA CYS A 80 -4.60 -6.03 14.78
C CYS A 80 -4.17 -7.16 13.84
N TYR A 81 -3.31 -8.04 14.33
CA TYR A 81 -2.95 -9.28 13.65
C TYR A 81 -3.89 -10.41 14.05
N SER A 82 -4.28 -11.21 13.05
CA SER A 82 -5.04 -12.44 13.30
C SER A 82 -4.21 -13.49 14.05
N ASP A 83 -4.90 -14.45 14.59
CA ASP A 83 -4.28 -15.70 15.02
C ASP A 83 -3.61 -16.38 13.80
N PRO A 84 -2.49 -17.10 13.99
CA PRO A 84 -1.92 -17.91 12.93
C PRO A 84 -2.88 -19.02 12.49
N LEU A 85 -3.22 -19.04 11.21
CA LEU A 85 -4.10 -20.04 10.62
C LEU A 85 -3.29 -21.12 9.89
N ASP A 86 -3.57 -22.38 10.13
CA ASP A 86 -3.06 -23.50 9.33
C ASP A 86 -3.74 -23.49 7.96
N PHE A 87 -3.07 -22.90 6.98
CA PHE A 87 -3.52 -22.78 5.61
C PHE A 87 -2.33 -22.91 4.67
N LYS A 88 -2.24 -24.07 4.03
CA LYS A 88 -1.16 -24.33 3.07
C LYS A 88 -1.39 -23.52 1.81
N VAL A 89 -0.38 -22.78 1.37
CA VAL A 89 -0.39 -21.97 0.15
C VAL A 89 0.85 -22.28 -0.68
N HIS A 90 0.67 -22.24 -1.99
CA HIS A 90 1.75 -22.38 -2.97
C HIS A 90 2.14 -21.00 -3.53
N GLU A 91 3.40 -20.89 -3.94
CA GLU A 91 3.87 -19.70 -4.66
C GLU A 91 3.04 -19.50 -5.94
N GLN A 92 2.66 -18.26 -6.23
CA GLN A 92 1.79 -17.85 -7.33
C GLN A 92 0.34 -18.36 -7.26
N GLU A 93 -0.03 -19.10 -6.23
CA GLU A 93 -1.43 -19.48 -5.99
C GLU A 93 -2.26 -18.22 -5.71
N THR A 94 -3.46 -18.16 -6.27
CA THR A 94 -4.38 -17.05 -5.97
C THR A 94 -5.28 -17.42 -4.80
N ILE A 95 -5.17 -16.66 -3.73
CA ILE A 95 -6.03 -16.73 -2.55
C ILE A 95 -6.83 -15.43 -2.41
N ALA A 96 -7.91 -15.46 -1.67
CA ALA A 96 -8.65 -14.24 -1.36
C ALA A 96 -8.98 -14.15 0.13
N ILE A 97 -8.84 -12.94 0.66
CA ILE A 97 -9.39 -12.56 1.95
C ILE A 97 -10.76 -11.94 1.71
N SER A 98 -11.77 -12.42 2.43
CA SER A 98 -13.13 -11.87 2.40
C SER A 98 -13.51 -11.42 3.79
N PHE A 99 -14.17 -10.26 3.92
CA PHE A 99 -14.80 -9.87 5.17
C PHE A 99 -16.13 -9.18 4.94
N TYR A 100 -17.05 -9.44 5.87
CA TYR A 100 -18.39 -8.94 5.86
C TYR A 100 -18.55 -7.83 6.90
N LEU A 101 -19.11 -6.72 6.45
CA LEU A 101 -19.44 -5.53 7.25
C LEU A 101 -20.96 -5.37 7.26
N LYS A 102 -21.58 -5.79 8.36
CA LYS A 102 -23.04 -5.82 8.50
C LYS A 102 -23.62 -4.42 8.70
N GLU A 103 -23.01 -3.67 9.61
CA GLU A 103 -23.49 -2.37 10.00
C GLU A 103 -22.88 -1.23 9.17
N PHE A 104 -23.37 -0.01 9.35
CA PHE A 104 -22.83 1.18 8.71
C PHE A 104 -21.35 1.31 9.06
N THR A 105 -20.50 1.26 8.05
CA THR A 105 -19.04 1.30 8.20
C THR A 105 -18.46 2.39 7.32
N HIS A 106 -17.65 3.24 7.91
CA HIS A 106 -16.90 4.27 7.20
C HIS A 106 -15.68 3.67 6.50
N LEU A 107 -15.73 3.55 5.17
CA LEU A 107 -14.64 3.00 4.35
C LEU A 107 -13.55 4.06 4.14
N ARG A 108 -12.83 4.42 5.21
CA ARG A 108 -11.82 5.47 5.19
C ARG A 108 -10.40 4.92 5.11
N CYS A 109 -10.11 3.89 5.87
CA CYS A 109 -8.78 3.28 5.88
C CYS A 109 -8.63 2.35 4.67
N GLY A 110 -8.03 2.84 3.61
CA GLY A 110 -7.87 2.08 2.38
C GLY A 110 -6.75 2.61 1.50
N VAL A 111 -6.40 1.87 0.48
CA VAL A 111 -5.38 2.23 -0.48
C VAL A 111 -5.85 1.92 -1.90
N TYR A 112 -5.56 2.83 -2.81
CA TYR A 112 -5.75 2.59 -4.23
C TYR A 112 -4.57 1.78 -4.75
N THR A 113 -4.84 0.65 -5.38
CA THR A 113 -3.81 -0.22 -5.95
C THR A 113 -4.21 -0.68 -7.34
N GLN A 114 -3.24 -0.75 -8.24
CA GLN A 114 -3.38 -1.31 -9.57
C GLN A 114 -2.26 -2.33 -9.79
N GLY A 115 -2.55 -3.35 -10.57
CA GLY A 115 -1.57 -4.33 -10.96
C GLY A 115 -2.19 -5.70 -11.21
N PRO A 116 -1.43 -6.62 -11.81
CA PRO A 116 -1.93 -7.94 -12.18
C PRO A 116 -1.94 -8.96 -11.04
N LEU A 117 -1.32 -8.65 -9.88
CA LEU A 117 -1.14 -9.63 -8.79
C LEU A 117 -2.21 -9.55 -7.73
N SER A 118 -2.97 -8.45 -7.65
CA SER A 118 -4.06 -8.27 -6.71
C SER A 118 -5.21 -7.48 -7.29
N THR A 119 -6.41 -7.71 -6.77
CA THR A 119 -7.60 -6.93 -7.12
C THR A 119 -8.59 -6.94 -5.96
N GLY A 120 -9.66 -6.14 -6.06
CA GLY A 120 -10.74 -6.13 -5.09
C GLY A 120 -12.10 -6.32 -5.73
N TYR A 121 -13.01 -6.87 -4.97
CA TYR A 121 -14.44 -6.92 -5.28
C TYR A 121 -15.24 -6.53 -4.06
N PHE A 122 -16.42 -5.97 -4.29
CA PHE A 122 -17.42 -5.74 -3.25
C PHE A 122 -18.79 -6.14 -3.76
N GLY A 123 -19.66 -6.60 -2.86
CA GLY A 123 -21.05 -6.95 -3.18
C GLY A 123 -21.93 -6.79 -1.97
N GLU A 124 -23.19 -6.42 -2.19
CA GLU A 124 -24.20 -6.31 -1.14
C GLU A 124 -24.59 -7.72 -0.65
N GLY A 125 -24.60 -7.91 0.67
CA GLY A 125 -24.88 -9.16 1.36
C GLY A 125 -23.64 -9.84 1.94
N ASP A 126 -23.88 -10.91 2.69
CA ASP A 126 -22.82 -11.73 3.29
C ASP A 126 -22.41 -12.86 2.33
N PHE A 127 -21.28 -12.68 1.67
CA PHE A 127 -20.63 -13.69 0.83
C PHE A 127 -19.34 -14.22 1.48
N SER A 128 -19.05 -13.92 2.74
CA SER A 128 -17.79 -14.29 3.37
C SER A 128 -17.54 -15.80 3.32
N HIS A 129 -18.58 -16.62 3.49
CA HIS A 129 -18.51 -18.10 3.40
C HIS A 129 -19.04 -18.64 2.06
N ALA A 130 -19.43 -17.79 1.13
CA ALA A 130 -19.93 -18.24 -0.17
C ALA A 130 -18.77 -18.43 -1.16
N GLY A 131 -18.73 -19.57 -1.84
CA GLY A 131 -17.80 -19.82 -2.93
C GLY A 131 -18.08 -18.85 -4.10
N ILE A 132 -19.33 -18.69 -4.46
CA ILE A 132 -19.75 -17.76 -5.53
C ILE A 132 -20.21 -16.45 -4.91
N MET A 133 -19.64 -15.35 -5.38
CA MET A 133 -20.12 -14.02 -5.08
C MET A 133 -21.03 -13.58 -6.22
N ASP A 134 -22.28 -13.22 -5.90
CA ASP A 134 -23.28 -12.89 -6.94
C ASP A 134 -22.73 -11.85 -7.93
N HIS A 135 -22.66 -12.25 -9.20
CA HIS A 135 -22.08 -11.44 -10.26
C HIS A 135 -22.97 -10.24 -10.67
N ALA A 136 -24.27 -10.30 -10.40
CA ALA A 136 -25.18 -9.20 -10.70
C ALA A 136 -25.10 -8.06 -9.69
N SER A 137 -24.82 -8.40 -8.42
CA SER A 137 -24.76 -7.43 -7.31
C SER A 137 -23.34 -7.07 -6.87
N SER A 138 -22.30 -7.68 -7.45
CA SER A 138 -20.92 -7.42 -7.06
C SER A 138 -20.11 -6.74 -8.16
N MET A 139 -19.21 -5.85 -7.74
CA MET A 139 -18.41 -5.00 -8.63
C MET A 139 -16.94 -5.12 -8.29
N LYS A 140 -16.09 -4.93 -9.32
CA LYS A 140 -14.64 -4.80 -9.15
C LYS A 140 -14.28 -3.43 -8.57
N THR A 141 -13.28 -3.39 -7.71
CA THR A 141 -12.73 -2.15 -7.15
C THR A 141 -11.20 -2.20 -7.11
N PRO A 142 -10.52 -1.08 -7.41
CA PRO A 142 -9.08 -0.95 -7.18
C PRO A 142 -8.75 -0.57 -5.73
N TRP A 143 -9.75 -0.34 -4.88
CA TRP A 143 -9.55 0.02 -3.49
C TRP A 143 -9.48 -1.21 -2.60
N VAL A 144 -8.41 -1.29 -1.79
CA VAL A 144 -8.25 -2.27 -0.72
C VAL A 144 -8.45 -1.54 0.61
N PHE A 145 -9.49 -1.91 1.34
CA PHE A 145 -9.84 -1.31 2.62
C PHE A 145 -9.41 -2.21 3.77
N PHE A 146 -8.88 -1.63 4.82
CA PHE A 146 -8.52 -2.24 6.11
C PHE A 146 -7.47 -3.35 6.06
N LEU A 147 -7.31 -4.07 4.97
CA LEU A 147 -6.32 -5.15 4.85
C LEU A 147 -4.93 -4.53 4.61
N SER A 148 -4.09 -4.57 5.62
CA SER A 148 -2.75 -3.98 5.59
C SER A 148 -1.68 -4.98 5.15
N GLU A 149 -1.84 -6.26 5.55
CA GLU A 149 -0.84 -7.30 5.28
C GLU A 149 -1.46 -8.69 5.23
N VAL A 150 -0.91 -9.55 4.38
CA VAL A 150 -1.09 -11.01 4.43
C VAL A 150 0.30 -11.63 4.53
N ALA A 151 0.62 -12.20 5.68
CA ALA A 151 1.91 -12.80 5.96
C ALA A 151 1.84 -14.33 5.89
N VAL A 152 2.82 -14.92 5.22
CA VAL A 152 2.97 -16.39 5.08
C VAL A 152 4.19 -16.84 5.88
N LEU A 153 4.04 -17.81 6.75
CA LEU A 153 5.18 -18.45 7.42
C LEU A 153 5.92 -19.34 6.42
N THR A 154 7.12 -18.92 6.08
CA THR A 154 7.94 -19.54 5.05
C THR A 154 9.37 -19.83 5.56
N GLU A 155 10.23 -20.32 4.68
CA GLU A 155 11.63 -20.67 4.98
C GLU A 155 12.49 -19.40 5.17
N PRO A 156 13.55 -19.44 6.01
CA PRO A 156 14.34 -18.25 6.37
C PRO A 156 15.08 -17.58 5.21
N GLU A 157 15.32 -18.29 4.11
CA GLU A 157 16.00 -17.73 2.93
C GLU A 157 15.11 -16.81 2.10
N TYR A 158 13.81 -16.77 2.33
CA TYR A 158 12.92 -15.81 1.67
C TYR A 158 13.12 -14.39 2.20
N LYS A 159 13.17 -13.44 1.30
CA LYS A 159 13.40 -12.01 1.59
C LYS A 159 12.18 -11.18 1.21
N VAL A 160 12.03 -10.04 1.85
CA VAL A 160 10.93 -9.12 1.57
C VAL A 160 11.48 -7.74 1.21
N ILE A 161 11.09 -7.24 0.05
CA ILE A 161 11.36 -5.87 -0.40
C ILE A 161 10.08 -5.05 -0.22
N THR A 162 10.16 -4.00 0.57
CA THR A 162 9.07 -3.01 0.69
C THR A 162 9.32 -1.86 -0.27
N CYS A 163 8.36 -1.61 -1.18
CA CYS A 163 8.34 -0.47 -2.08
C CYS A 163 7.46 0.63 -1.46
N TYR A 164 8.08 1.72 -1.04
CA TYR A 164 7.41 2.86 -0.41
C TYR A 164 7.36 4.05 -1.35
N GLY A 165 6.18 4.69 -1.47
CA GLY A 165 6.08 5.82 -2.38
C GLY A 165 4.71 6.47 -2.49
N ASP A 166 4.52 7.12 -3.63
CA ASP A 166 3.31 7.84 -4.02
C ASP A 166 2.53 7.13 -5.14
N SER A 167 1.88 7.90 -6.04
CA SER A 167 1.10 7.35 -7.16
C SER A 167 1.94 6.51 -8.13
N ILE A 168 3.22 6.82 -8.29
CA ILE A 168 4.10 6.07 -9.18
C ILE A 168 4.31 4.66 -8.64
N THR A 169 4.49 4.53 -7.31
CA THR A 169 4.65 3.23 -6.65
C THR A 169 3.30 2.53 -6.40
N SER A 170 2.18 3.25 -6.30
CA SER A 170 0.85 2.62 -6.16
C SER A 170 0.33 1.99 -7.45
N GLN A 171 0.98 2.27 -8.59
CA GLN A 171 0.74 1.58 -9.85
C GLN A 171 1.39 0.18 -9.84
N ASP A 172 1.69 -0.34 -10.98
CA ASP A 172 1.96 -1.77 -11.21
C ASP A 172 3.44 -2.17 -11.29
N TRP A 173 4.39 -1.22 -11.26
CA TRP A 173 5.81 -1.58 -11.34
C TRP A 173 6.27 -2.54 -10.22
N PRO A 174 5.77 -2.46 -8.97
CA PRO A 174 6.15 -3.44 -7.95
C PRO A 174 5.66 -4.86 -8.29
N ASP A 175 4.48 -4.98 -8.94
CA ASP A 175 3.96 -6.27 -9.41
C ASP A 175 4.83 -6.85 -10.54
N TYR A 176 5.34 -6.01 -11.44
CA TYR A 176 6.28 -6.45 -12.49
C TYR A 176 7.64 -6.83 -11.89
N LEU A 177 8.11 -6.10 -10.89
CA LEU A 177 9.31 -6.50 -10.14
C LEU A 177 9.10 -7.89 -9.50
N GLN A 178 7.94 -8.14 -8.88
CA GLN A 178 7.62 -9.46 -8.35
C GLN A 178 7.64 -10.55 -9.42
N LYS A 179 7.07 -10.29 -10.61
CA LYS A 179 7.13 -11.25 -11.72
C LYS A 179 8.56 -11.55 -12.15
N LEU A 180 9.41 -10.53 -12.26
CA LEU A 180 10.83 -10.70 -12.55
C LEU A 180 11.55 -11.54 -11.49
N MET A 181 11.19 -11.36 -10.18
CA MET A 181 11.74 -12.20 -9.12
C MET A 181 11.38 -13.68 -9.36
N TRP A 182 10.13 -13.99 -9.69
CA TRP A 182 9.71 -15.36 -10.00
C TRP A 182 10.40 -15.93 -11.25
N GLU A 183 10.45 -15.18 -12.35
CA GLU A 183 11.11 -15.58 -13.61
C GLU A 183 12.59 -15.91 -13.41
N ASN A 184 13.23 -15.22 -12.47
CA ASN A 184 14.64 -15.45 -12.11
C ASN A 184 14.82 -16.38 -10.90
N ASN A 185 13.77 -17.10 -10.48
CA ASN A 185 13.79 -18.02 -9.34
C ASN A 185 14.33 -17.40 -8.05
N LYS A 186 14.05 -16.10 -7.83
CA LYS A 186 14.44 -15.39 -6.61
C LYS A 186 13.39 -15.60 -5.52
N LYS A 187 13.82 -16.00 -4.34
CA LYS A 187 12.98 -16.16 -3.15
C LYS A 187 12.72 -14.80 -2.51
N VAL A 188 11.98 -13.93 -3.20
CA VAL A 188 11.71 -12.55 -2.80
C VAL A 188 10.23 -12.24 -2.94
N SER A 189 9.67 -11.61 -1.91
CA SER A 189 8.36 -10.96 -1.97
C SER A 189 8.52 -9.46 -2.11
N VAL A 190 7.80 -8.87 -3.04
CA VAL A 190 7.73 -7.42 -3.22
C VAL A 190 6.41 -6.91 -2.63
N VAL A 191 6.50 -6.07 -1.61
CA VAL A 191 5.36 -5.48 -0.90
C VAL A 191 5.25 -4.01 -1.24
N ARG A 192 4.03 -3.53 -1.46
CA ARG A 192 3.75 -2.15 -1.83
C ARG A 192 3.12 -1.39 -0.66
N LYS A 193 3.75 -0.29 -0.24
CA LYS A 193 3.27 0.68 0.75
C LYS A 193 3.25 2.07 0.12
N ALA A 194 2.26 2.33 -0.73
CA ALA A 194 2.23 3.52 -1.56
C ALA A 194 0.87 4.22 -1.53
N VAL A 195 0.89 5.54 -1.59
CA VAL A 195 -0.31 6.39 -1.50
C VAL A 195 -0.27 7.45 -2.59
N SER A 196 -1.23 7.37 -3.52
CA SER A 196 -1.34 8.33 -4.62
C SER A 196 -1.49 9.76 -4.12
N GLY A 197 -0.69 10.68 -4.67
CA GLY A 197 -0.75 12.11 -4.36
C GLY A 197 -0.07 12.53 -3.07
N THR A 198 0.41 11.60 -2.25
CA THR A 198 1.04 11.91 -0.97
C THR A 198 2.32 12.72 -1.13
N ARG A 199 2.55 13.65 -0.22
CA ARG A 199 3.80 14.42 -0.07
C ARG A 199 4.58 13.90 1.13
N ILE A 200 5.88 14.09 1.15
CA ILE A 200 6.74 13.76 2.30
C ILE A 200 6.49 14.74 3.44
N LEU A 201 6.55 16.04 3.15
CA LEU A 201 6.71 17.09 4.16
C LEU A 201 5.42 17.74 4.61
N ARG A 202 4.45 17.91 3.71
CA ARG A 202 3.27 18.74 3.97
C ARG A 202 1.97 17.94 3.87
N GLN A 203 1.10 18.11 4.86
CA GLN A 203 -0.25 17.57 4.87
C GLN A 203 -1.20 18.45 4.07
N TYR A 204 -2.08 17.85 3.27
CA TYR A 204 -3.21 18.58 2.71
C TYR A 204 -4.25 18.88 3.78
N SER A 205 -4.79 20.08 3.78
CA SER A 205 -5.67 20.60 4.82
C SER A 205 -7.15 20.62 4.44
N CYS A 206 -7.52 20.23 3.22
CA CYS A 206 -8.90 20.26 2.76
C CYS A 206 -9.42 18.90 2.30
N ILE A 207 -10.74 18.73 2.35
CA ILE A 207 -11.43 17.49 1.98
C ILE A 207 -11.20 17.09 0.53
N GLN A 208 -10.99 18.03 -0.38
CA GLN A 208 -10.74 17.76 -1.79
C GLN A 208 -9.49 16.89 -2.02
N TYR A 209 -8.47 17.04 -1.16
CA TYR A 209 -7.22 16.28 -1.23
C TYR A 209 -7.11 15.20 -0.17
N GLU A 210 -8.20 14.90 0.52
CA GLU A 210 -8.22 13.89 1.58
C GLU A 210 -7.80 12.50 1.07
N ALA A 211 -8.12 12.17 -0.18
CA ALA A 211 -7.72 10.92 -0.83
C ALA A 211 -6.20 10.79 -1.05
N TYR A 212 -5.43 11.88 -0.95
CA TYR A 212 -3.98 11.84 -0.99
C TYR A 212 -3.34 11.37 0.33
N GLY A 213 -4.18 11.08 1.31
CA GLY A 213 -3.78 10.47 2.57
C GLY A 213 -2.96 11.37 3.48
N LEU A 214 -2.40 10.75 4.50
CA LEU A 214 -1.49 11.42 5.41
C LEU A 214 -0.13 11.68 4.74
N LYS A 215 0.55 12.76 5.16
CA LYS A 215 1.91 13.02 4.69
C LYS A 215 2.84 11.85 5.02
N GLY A 216 3.81 11.61 4.15
CA GLY A 216 4.71 10.47 4.26
C GLY A 216 5.51 10.45 5.57
N ASP A 217 5.99 11.61 6.02
CA ASP A 217 6.72 11.76 7.29
C ASP A 217 5.92 11.25 8.52
N TYR A 218 4.59 11.34 8.49
CA TYR A 218 3.74 10.85 9.57
C TYR A 218 3.44 9.34 9.47
N ARG A 219 3.19 8.83 8.25
CA ARG A 219 2.78 7.44 8.06
C ARG A 219 3.95 6.45 7.92
N PHE A 220 5.17 6.93 7.59
CA PHE A 220 6.33 6.08 7.32
C PHE A 220 6.62 5.11 8.46
N GLY A 221 6.68 5.60 9.69
CA GLY A 221 6.96 4.77 10.86
C GLY A 221 5.94 3.65 11.07
N HIS A 222 4.64 3.96 10.85
CA HIS A 222 3.57 2.96 10.94
C HIS A 222 3.65 1.91 9.83
N GLU A 223 3.96 2.32 8.61
CA GLU A 223 3.93 1.44 7.43
C GLU A 223 5.19 0.59 7.25
N MET A 224 6.29 0.88 7.96
CA MET A 224 7.54 0.13 7.85
C MET A 224 7.56 -1.16 8.67
N HIS A 225 6.56 -1.41 9.49
CA HIS A 225 6.42 -2.69 10.21
C HIS A 225 5.83 -3.76 9.31
N VAL A 226 6.62 -4.23 8.33
CA VAL A 226 6.26 -5.32 7.42
C VAL A 226 7.02 -6.59 7.82
N ALA A 227 6.28 -7.68 8.04
CA ALA A 227 6.87 -8.94 8.49
C ALA A 227 7.96 -9.45 7.53
N GLY A 228 9.16 -9.64 8.05
CA GLY A 228 10.30 -10.17 7.31
C GLY A 228 10.92 -9.20 6.29
N SER A 229 10.50 -7.94 6.24
CA SER A 229 11.11 -6.95 5.35
C SER A 229 12.51 -6.56 5.83
N ASP A 230 13.49 -6.74 4.96
CA ASP A 230 14.88 -6.40 5.19
C ASP A 230 15.43 -5.40 4.16
N THR A 231 14.62 -5.04 3.18
CA THR A 231 15.01 -4.14 2.09
C THR A 231 13.88 -3.16 1.79
N LEU A 232 14.23 -1.89 1.64
CA LEU A 232 13.32 -0.80 1.33
C LEU A 232 13.74 -0.12 0.02
N ILE A 233 12.78 0.07 -0.88
CA ILE A 233 12.92 0.94 -2.06
C ILE A 233 12.00 2.13 -1.85
N ILE A 234 12.55 3.35 -1.85
CA ILE A 234 11.81 4.61 -1.73
C ILE A 234 11.71 5.28 -3.09
N LEU A 235 10.50 5.58 -3.54
CA LEU A 235 10.25 6.44 -4.70
C LEU A 235 9.15 7.42 -4.34
N GLN A 236 9.52 8.55 -3.73
CA GLN A 236 8.62 9.58 -3.24
C GLN A 236 9.32 10.96 -3.21
N GLY A 237 8.53 12.03 -3.31
CA GLY A 237 9.00 13.41 -3.23
C GLY A 237 8.56 14.25 -4.42
N ILE A 238 8.17 13.62 -5.53
CA ILE A 238 7.73 14.36 -6.72
C ILE A 238 6.52 15.26 -6.43
N ASN A 239 5.59 14.82 -5.58
CA ASN A 239 4.39 15.59 -5.22
C ASN A 239 4.68 16.80 -4.33
N ASP A 240 5.79 16.79 -3.58
CA ASP A 240 6.27 17.97 -2.85
C ASP A 240 6.70 19.08 -3.81
N ILE A 241 7.16 18.71 -5.01
CA ILE A 241 7.63 19.62 -6.07
C ILE A 241 6.48 20.09 -6.96
N ILE A 242 5.64 19.17 -7.45
CA ILE A 242 4.65 19.50 -8.51
C ILE A 242 3.30 19.97 -7.99
N HIS A 243 2.93 19.65 -6.74
CA HIS A 243 1.62 20.02 -6.21
C HIS A 243 1.52 21.43 -5.60
N PRO A 244 2.53 21.97 -4.93
CA PRO A 244 2.45 23.37 -4.46
C PRO A 244 2.26 24.31 -5.63
N VAL A 245 1.37 25.29 -5.45
CA VAL A 245 1.03 26.26 -6.49
C VAL A 245 0.75 25.58 -7.84
N GLY A 246 -0.39 24.92 -7.93
CA GLY A 246 -0.82 24.29 -9.19
C GLY A 246 -0.93 25.28 -10.36
N VAL A 247 -1.44 24.84 -11.49
CA VAL A 247 -1.71 25.69 -12.67
C VAL A 247 -2.59 26.88 -12.31
N GLU A 248 -3.54 26.66 -11.39
CA GLU A 248 -4.44 27.70 -10.87
C GLU A 248 -4.10 28.01 -9.41
N LYS A 249 -4.32 29.28 -9.02
CA LYS A 249 -4.16 29.71 -7.64
C LYS A 249 -5.08 28.87 -6.72
N ASN A 250 -4.49 28.23 -5.72
CA ASN A 250 -5.20 27.38 -4.81
C ASN A 250 -4.68 27.58 -3.38
N GLU A 251 -5.55 28.04 -2.48
CA GLU A 251 -5.21 28.31 -1.08
C GLU A 251 -4.74 27.08 -0.29
N PHE A 252 -5.16 25.87 -0.72
CA PHE A 252 -4.76 24.60 -0.08
C PHE A 252 -3.43 24.04 -0.60
N ARG A 253 -2.82 24.74 -1.57
CA ARG A 253 -1.50 24.42 -2.13
C ARG A 253 -0.69 25.70 -2.30
N PRO A 254 -0.42 26.43 -1.21
CA PRO A 254 0.24 27.73 -1.26
C PRO A 254 1.72 27.61 -1.63
N TRP A 255 2.35 28.74 -1.98
CA TRP A 255 3.79 28.81 -2.27
C TRP A 255 4.67 28.34 -1.11
N GLN A 256 4.24 28.58 0.12
CA GLN A 256 4.92 28.16 1.34
C GLN A 256 5.02 26.64 1.48
N ASP A 257 4.23 25.88 0.72
CA ASP A 257 4.32 24.42 0.67
C ASP A 257 5.43 23.91 -0.26
N LEU A 258 5.94 24.75 -1.19
CA LEU A 258 7.05 24.36 -2.04
C LEU A 258 8.33 24.29 -1.19
N PRO A 259 8.97 23.12 -1.09
CA PRO A 259 10.18 22.98 -0.29
C PRO A 259 11.41 23.54 -1.03
N SER A 260 12.47 23.78 -0.29
CA SER A 260 13.81 23.77 -0.84
C SER A 260 14.27 22.32 -1.07
N SER A 261 15.29 22.14 -1.91
CA SER A 261 15.92 20.82 -2.09
C SER A 261 16.44 20.25 -0.76
N GLN A 262 17.02 21.09 0.08
CA GLN A 262 17.53 20.71 1.39
C GLN A 262 16.42 20.19 2.31
N GLU A 263 15.25 20.85 2.37
CA GLU A 263 14.11 20.35 3.17
C GLU A 263 13.63 18.98 2.69
N LEU A 264 13.57 18.76 1.38
CA LEU A 264 13.13 17.49 0.82
C LEU A 264 14.15 16.38 1.06
N ILE A 265 15.45 16.68 0.93
CA ILE A 265 16.54 15.78 1.27
C ILE A 265 16.48 15.39 2.75
N GLU A 266 16.27 16.34 3.66
CA GLU A 266 16.12 16.03 5.09
C GLU A 266 14.89 15.16 5.36
N GLY A 267 13.81 15.33 4.62
CA GLY A 267 12.64 14.43 4.68
C GLY A 267 13.01 13.00 4.30
N LEU A 268 13.75 12.81 3.21
CA LEU A 268 14.26 11.50 2.77
C LEU A 268 15.26 10.90 3.78
N ARG A 269 16.15 11.72 4.35
CA ARG A 269 17.10 11.27 5.40
C ARG A 269 16.41 10.71 6.62
N LYS A 270 15.28 11.29 7.04
CA LYS A 270 14.48 10.74 8.14
C LYS A 270 14.01 9.31 7.84
N TYR A 271 13.57 9.07 6.61
CA TYR A 271 13.17 7.73 6.17
C TYR A 271 14.36 6.76 6.22
N VAL A 272 15.49 7.17 5.63
CA VAL A 272 16.72 6.37 5.64
C VAL A 272 17.13 6.01 7.06
N LYS A 273 17.21 7.00 7.94
CA LYS A 273 17.60 6.81 9.34
C LYS A 273 16.65 5.85 10.07
N HIS A 274 15.34 6.01 9.87
CA HIS A 274 14.33 5.13 10.49
C HIS A 274 14.47 3.70 9.95
N ALA A 275 14.52 3.51 8.64
CA ALA A 275 14.64 2.18 8.03
C ALA A 275 15.94 1.47 8.46
N LYS A 276 17.06 2.19 8.51
CA LYS A 276 18.33 1.64 9.01
C LYS A 276 18.28 1.28 10.50
N SER A 277 17.51 2.00 11.31
CA SER A 277 17.30 1.62 12.72
C SER A 277 16.51 0.32 12.87
N LEU A 278 15.74 -0.07 11.85
CA LEU A 278 15.06 -1.36 11.76
C LEU A 278 15.94 -2.46 11.11
N GLY A 279 17.19 -2.16 10.78
CA GLY A 279 18.13 -3.10 10.15
C GLY A 279 17.91 -3.30 8.64
N MET A 280 17.14 -2.44 7.98
CA MET A 280 16.85 -2.57 6.57
C MET A 280 17.97 -2.01 5.68
N LYS A 281 18.18 -2.62 4.51
CA LYS A 281 18.90 -2.00 3.40
C LYS A 281 17.98 -1.00 2.71
N VAL A 282 18.51 0.16 2.35
CA VAL A 282 17.74 1.27 1.79
C VAL A 282 18.24 1.64 0.40
N TYR A 283 17.34 1.57 -0.58
CA TYR A 283 17.56 2.06 -1.93
C TYR A 283 16.61 3.22 -2.20
N ILE A 284 17.06 4.26 -2.90
CA ILE A 284 16.22 5.37 -3.30
C ILE A 284 16.19 5.45 -4.83
N GLY A 285 14.98 5.55 -5.38
CA GLY A 285 14.76 5.87 -6.78
C GLY A 285 14.89 7.37 -7.03
N THR A 286 15.59 7.77 -8.10
CA THR A 286 15.59 9.16 -8.54
C THR A 286 14.19 9.59 -8.96
N LEU A 287 13.84 10.85 -8.70
CA LEU A 287 12.57 11.45 -9.11
C LEU A 287 12.52 11.52 -10.63
N ILE A 288 11.43 11.01 -11.22
CA ILE A 288 11.26 10.93 -12.68
C ILE A 288 11.16 12.33 -13.32
N PRO A 289 11.45 12.48 -14.63
CA PRO A 289 11.30 13.73 -15.35
C PRO A 289 9.90 14.33 -15.25
N ILE A 290 9.82 15.65 -15.18
CA ILE A 290 8.55 16.39 -15.09
C ILE A 290 8.29 17.32 -16.30
N GLU A 291 9.13 17.28 -17.31
CA GLU A 291 8.90 18.04 -18.54
C GLU A 291 7.56 17.63 -19.18
N GLY A 292 6.81 18.60 -19.64
CA GLY A 292 5.45 18.38 -20.16
C GLY A 292 4.35 18.22 -19.07
N TRP A 293 4.72 18.13 -17.81
CA TRP A 293 3.72 18.13 -16.74
C TRP A 293 3.08 19.52 -16.59
N ARG A 294 1.76 19.55 -16.31
CA ARG A 294 0.96 20.79 -16.26
C ARG A 294 1.49 21.90 -15.34
N THR A 295 2.30 21.56 -14.33
CA THR A 295 2.90 22.54 -13.41
C THR A 295 4.40 22.67 -13.62
N TYR A 296 4.93 22.18 -14.75
CA TYR A 296 6.34 22.31 -15.08
C TYR A 296 6.81 23.76 -15.04
N ALA A 297 7.99 23.98 -14.47
CA ALA A 297 8.72 25.22 -14.48
C ALA A 297 10.20 24.95 -14.17
N TYR A 298 11.12 25.76 -14.68
CA TYR A 298 12.55 25.57 -14.49
C TYR A 298 12.97 25.47 -13.03
N PHE A 299 12.37 26.25 -12.14
CA PHE A 299 12.70 26.18 -10.70
C PHE A 299 12.31 24.84 -10.07
N ARG A 300 11.25 24.18 -10.54
CA ARG A 300 10.83 22.84 -10.09
C ARG A 300 11.77 21.77 -10.63
N GLU A 301 12.17 21.90 -11.88
CA GLU A 301 13.13 21.01 -12.50
C GLU A 301 14.50 21.11 -11.82
N ASN A 302 14.95 22.34 -11.51
CA ASN A 302 16.19 22.53 -10.76
C ASN A 302 16.13 21.90 -9.38
N LEU A 303 15.01 22.08 -8.65
CA LEU A 303 14.81 21.46 -7.35
C LEU A 303 14.86 19.93 -7.45
N ARG A 304 14.17 19.33 -8.44
CA ARG A 304 14.20 17.90 -8.72
C ARG A 304 15.64 17.42 -9.00
N ASN A 305 16.37 18.13 -9.84
CA ASN A 305 17.74 17.80 -10.20
C ASN A 305 18.69 17.85 -9.00
N GLU A 306 18.55 18.85 -8.12
CA GLU A 306 19.34 18.93 -6.87
C GLU A 306 19.07 17.75 -5.94
N VAL A 307 17.80 17.33 -5.80
CA VAL A 307 17.43 16.15 -5.02
C VAL A 307 17.99 14.88 -5.66
N ASN A 308 17.87 14.73 -6.99
CA ASN A 308 18.40 13.58 -7.71
C ASN A 308 19.94 13.50 -7.63
N GLU A 309 20.64 14.64 -7.65
CA GLU A 309 22.09 14.66 -7.46
C GLU A 309 22.49 14.19 -6.07
N TRP A 310 21.76 14.61 -5.02
CA TRP A 310 21.98 14.07 -3.69
C TRP A 310 21.71 12.56 -3.64
N ILE A 311 20.61 12.06 -4.23
CA ILE A 311 20.29 10.63 -4.28
C ILE A 311 21.45 9.85 -4.93
N ARG A 312 22.05 10.36 -6.02
CA ARG A 312 23.12 9.70 -6.75
C ARG A 312 24.46 9.69 -6.02
N THR A 313 24.72 10.68 -5.16
CA THR A 313 26.03 10.93 -4.59
C THR A 313 26.15 10.62 -3.09
N THR A 314 25.01 10.44 -2.40
CA THR A 314 25.03 10.20 -0.97
C THR A 314 25.56 8.80 -0.63
N ASP A 315 26.32 8.71 0.46
CA ASP A 315 26.77 7.46 1.07
C ASP A 315 25.85 6.96 2.20
N GLU A 316 24.76 7.68 2.45
CA GLU A 316 23.80 7.35 3.52
C GLU A 316 22.90 6.16 3.17
N ILE A 317 22.82 5.73 1.88
CA ILE A 317 21.96 4.66 1.38
C ILE A 317 22.79 3.49 0.85
N ASP A 318 22.15 2.33 0.66
CA ASP A 318 22.80 1.12 0.16
C ASP A 318 22.85 1.06 -1.38
N GLY A 319 22.11 1.90 -2.07
CA GLY A 319 22.19 2.05 -3.52
C GLY A 319 21.11 2.94 -4.13
N VAL A 320 21.26 3.21 -5.40
CA VAL A 320 20.39 4.09 -6.20
C VAL A 320 19.71 3.28 -7.31
N ILE A 321 18.44 3.59 -7.58
CA ILE A 321 17.72 3.14 -8.78
C ILE A 321 17.49 4.38 -9.64
N ASP A 322 18.24 4.53 -10.73
CA ASP A 322 18.28 5.78 -11.51
C ASP A 322 17.16 5.85 -12.56
N PHE A 323 15.90 5.91 -12.13
CA PHE A 323 14.75 6.04 -13.02
C PHE A 323 14.81 7.29 -13.90
N ASP A 324 15.45 8.35 -13.45
CA ASP A 324 15.58 9.60 -14.22
C ASP A 324 16.37 9.39 -15.51
N LYS A 325 17.40 8.56 -15.49
CA LYS A 325 18.19 8.23 -16.69
C LYS A 325 17.55 7.15 -17.56
N ASP A 326 16.83 6.22 -16.93
CA ASP A 326 16.32 5.04 -17.64
C ASP A 326 14.99 5.32 -18.37
N ILE A 327 14.31 6.43 -18.04
CA ILE A 327 13.01 6.81 -18.64
C ILE A 327 13.15 7.98 -19.64
N CYS A 328 14.32 8.61 -19.78
CA CYS A 328 14.58 9.73 -20.70
C CYS A 328 14.74 9.27 -22.16
#